data_237fa75cebc9575bfb9361c6e53ccb4f
#
_entry.id   237fa75cebc9575bfb9361c6e53ccb4f
#
_cell.length_a   1.000
_cell.length_b   1.000
_cell.length_c   1.000
_cell.angle_alpha   90.00
_cell.angle_beta   90.00
_cell.angle_gamma   90.00
#
_symmetry.space_group_name_H-M   'P 1'
#
loop_
_entity.id
_entity.type
_entity.pdbx_description
1 polymer ?
#
loop_
_entity_poly.entity_id
_entity_poly.type
_entity_poly.pdbx_seq_one_letter_code
_entity_poly.pdbx_strand_id
1 'polypeptide(L)'
;MAMKPNGKSSVTSDHDEKIMLFRDVTPGPHETQLRFRLIHFWEAWNPLKKTLIGLEMLLIDEHGSVIQGFISPGRIERYLPKMKPGSVYKLNNFYGSSNKTVYRVSDHAVTVSFSWNSEFSVPENSPNPFEEDRFRFHSFEDFQASCDRKGDLYGNLCYHPHHL
;
A
#
# COMPACT_ATOMS: atom_id res chain seq x y z
N MET A 1 38.06 8.11 51.15
CA MET A 1 36.79 8.57 50.62
C MET A 1 36.72 8.22 49.15
N ALA A 2 35.97 7.18 48.80
CA ALA A 2 35.88 6.71 47.42
C ALA A 2 34.56 7.20 46.82
N MET A 3 34.62 8.01 45.76
CA MET A 3 33.44 8.40 44.97
C MET A 3 33.06 7.30 43.99
N LYS A 4 31.81 6.85 44.10
CA LYS A 4 31.20 5.97 43.12
C LYS A 4 30.83 6.76 41.83
N PRO A 5 31.11 6.26 40.63
CA PRO A 5 30.52 6.79 39.43
C PRO A 5 29.12 6.22 39.24
N ASN A 6 28.14 7.12 39.15
CA ASN A 6 26.75 6.82 38.86
C ASN A 6 26.61 6.57 37.33
N GLY A 7 26.67 5.31 36.93
CA GLY A 7 26.33 4.91 35.56
C GLY A 7 24.83 4.93 35.37
N LYS A 8 24.27 5.99 34.78
CA LYS A 8 22.96 5.94 34.16
C LYS A 8 23.07 5.16 32.85
N SER A 9 22.76 3.89 32.89
CA SER A 9 22.40 3.15 31.68
C SER A 9 21.03 3.68 31.23
N SER A 10 21.05 4.41 30.13
CA SER A 10 19.84 4.71 29.37
C SER A 10 19.35 3.39 28.76
N VAL A 11 18.36 2.79 29.37
CA VAL A 11 17.56 1.74 28.75
C VAL A 11 16.77 2.45 27.66
N THR A 12 17.26 2.37 26.41
CA THR A 12 16.42 2.60 25.24
C THR A 12 15.40 1.49 25.25
N SER A 13 14.19 1.80 25.68
CA SER A 13 13.03 0.97 25.46
C SER A 13 12.83 0.90 23.96
N ASP A 14 13.24 -0.20 23.32
CA ASP A 14 12.68 -0.64 22.08
C ASP A 14 11.16 -0.80 22.34
N HIS A 15 10.41 0.25 22.04
CA HIS A 15 9.01 0.08 21.75
C HIS A 15 8.98 -0.77 20.48
N ASP A 16 8.70 -2.06 20.63
CA ASP A 16 8.24 -2.90 19.55
C ASP A 16 7.00 -2.22 18.96
N GLU A 17 7.22 -1.34 17.96
CA GLU A 17 6.15 -0.72 17.20
C GLU A 17 5.39 -1.87 16.55
N LYS A 18 4.21 -2.15 17.09
CA LYS A 18 3.34 -3.24 16.61
C LYS A 18 2.99 -3.01 15.15
N ILE A 19 3.65 -3.75 14.28
CA ILE A 19 3.35 -3.75 12.85
C ILE A 19 2.01 -4.45 12.65
N MET A 20 1.07 -3.73 12.03
CA MET A 20 -0.24 -4.27 11.67
C MET A 20 -0.13 -5.03 10.34
N LEU A 21 -0.76 -6.17 10.25
CA LEU A 21 -0.91 -6.92 9.00
C LEU A 21 -2.13 -6.43 8.23
N PHE A 22 -2.11 -6.58 6.91
CA PHE A 22 -3.23 -6.14 6.07
C PHE A 22 -4.56 -6.79 6.44
N ARG A 23 -4.55 -8.06 6.81
CA ARG A 23 -5.75 -8.78 7.25
C ARG A 23 -6.44 -8.16 8.47
N ASP A 24 -5.70 -7.39 9.27
CA ASP A 24 -6.19 -6.76 10.49
C ASP A 24 -6.66 -5.31 10.25
N VAL A 25 -6.49 -4.80 9.04
CA VAL A 25 -6.92 -3.43 8.69
C VAL A 25 -8.44 -3.39 8.56
N THR A 26 -9.04 -2.51 9.35
CA THR A 26 -10.49 -2.26 9.38
C THR A 26 -10.82 -0.85 8.89
N PRO A 27 -12.09 -0.55 8.56
CA PRO A 27 -12.50 0.84 8.29
C PRO A 27 -12.28 1.74 9.51
N GLY A 28 -11.80 2.95 9.26
CA GLY A 28 -11.55 3.97 10.29
C GLY A 28 -10.10 4.42 10.36
N PRO A 29 -9.79 5.33 11.31
CA PRO A 29 -8.44 5.81 11.53
C PRO A 29 -7.57 4.77 12.25
N HIS A 30 -6.31 4.68 11.86
CA HIS A 30 -5.29 3.83 12.48
C HIS A 30 -4.05 4.64 12.83
N GLU A 31 -3.63 4.54 14.09
CA GLU A 31 -2.40 5.14 14.61
C GLU A 31 -1.30 4.08 14.78
N THR A 32 -1.26 3.13 13.85
CA THR A 32 -0.33 2.00 13.84
C THR A 32 0.55 2.04 12.62
N GLN A 33 1.53 1.17 12.57
CA GLN A 33 2.46 1.02 11.46
C GLN A 33 2.04 -0.11 10.53
N LEU A 34 1.99 0.17 9.24
CA LEU A 34 2.00 -0.82 8.18
C LEU A 34 3.40 -0.91 7.56
N ARG A 35 3.82 -2.12 7.20
CA ARG A 35 5.01 -2.36 6.39
C ARG A 35 4.62 -3.15 5.15
N PHE A 36 5.02 -2.66 3.98
CA PHE A 36 4.60 -3.24 2.71
C PHE A 36 5.62 -2.98 1.60
N ARG A 37 5.55 -3.82 0.56
CA ARG A 37 6.15 -3.54 -0.74
C ARG A 37 5.11 -2.87 -1.63
N LEU A 38 5.50 -1.77 -2.28
CA LEU A 38 4.72 -1.13 -3.33
C LEU A 38 4.88 -1.93 -4.63
N ILE A 39 3.83 -2.62 -5.06
CA ILE A 39 3.87 -3.41 -6.29
C ILE A 39 3.79 -2.48 -7.49
N HIS A 40 2.74 -1.66 -7.54
CA HIS A 40 2.47 -0.73 -8.62
C HIS A 40 1.58 0.42 -8.15
N PHE A 41 1.59 1.54 -8.89
CA PHE A 41 0.65 2.64 -8.68
C PHE A 41 0.28 3.28 -10.02
N TRP A 42 -0.88 3.91 -10.08
CA TRP A 42 -1.42 4.57 -11.26
C TRP A 42 -2.34 5.73 -10.91
N GLU A 43 -2.48 6.67 -11.82
CA GLU A 43 -3.46 7.74 -11.72
C GLU A 43 -4.85 7.22 -12.09
N ALA A 44 -5.82 7.43 -11.18
CA ALA A 44 -7.21 7.12 -11.43
C ALA A 44 -7.94 8.39 -11.90
N TRP A 45 -8.54 8.32 -13.08
CA TRP A 45 -9.24 9.42 -13.72
C TRP A 45 -10.73 9.14 -13.86
N ASN A 46 -11.55 10.17 -13.67
CA ASN A 46 -12.95 10.10 -14.04
C ASN A 46 -13.07 10.23 -15.57
N PRO A 47 -13.55 9.21 -16.30
CA PRO A 47 -13.57 9.23 -17.75
C PRO A 47 -14.55 10.26 -18.35
N LEU A 48 -15.62 10.58 -17.62
CA LEU A 48 -16.63 11.53 -18.06
C LEU A 48 -16.23 12.98 -17.79
N LYS A 49 -15.77 13.25 -16.57
CA LYS A 49 -15.41 14.61 -16.13
C LYS A 49 -13.98 14.99 -16.46
N LYS A 50 -13.15 14.03 -16.89
CA LYS A 50 -11.70 14.24 -17.17
C LYS A 50 -10.94 14.81 -15.96
N THR A 51 -11.39 14.47 -14.76
CA THR A 51 -10.77 14.91 -13.50
C THR A 51 -9.99 13.79 -12.84
N LEU A 52 -8.87 14.12 -12.21
CA LEU A 52 -8.08 13.17 -11.43
C LEU A 52 -8.82 12.80 -10.15
N ILE A 53 -9.11 11.52 -9.96
CA ILE A 53 -9.71 10.97 -8.74
C ILE A 53 -8.65 10.86 -7.64
N GLY A 54 -7.46 10.41 -7.98
CA GLY A 54 -6.34 10.22 -7.07
C GLY A 54 -5.28 9.29 -7.64
N LEU A 55 -4.34 8.91 -6.80
CA LEU A 55 -3.34 7.89 -7.06
C LEU A 55 -3.79 6.60 -6.38
N GLU A 56 -4.03 5.58 -7.16
CA GLU A 56 -4.31 4.22 -6.67
C GLU A 56 -3.05 3.38 -6.70
N MET A 57 -2.93 2.43 -5.81
CA MET A 57 -1.76 1.57 -5.72
C MET A 57 -2.10 0.18 -5.21
N LEU A 58 -1.23 -0.77 -5.53
CA LEU A 58 -1.28 -2.14 -5.05
C LEU A 58 -0.11 -2.40 -4.12
N LEU A 59 -0.44 -2.87 -2.91
CA LEU A 59 0.49 -3.08 -1.81
C LEU A 59 0.45 -4.55 -1.39
N ILE A 60 1.60 -5.10 -1.01
CA ILE A 60 1.71 -6.46 -0.46
C ILE A 60 2.42 -6.44 0.88
N ASP A 61 1.89 -7.16 1.88
CA ASP A 61 2.52 -7.30 3.20
C ASP A 61 3.47 -8.50 3.26
N GLU A 62 4.11 -8.69 4.41
CA GLU A 62 5.07 -9.77 4.67
C GLU A 62 4.45 -11.17 4.61
N HIS A 63 3.14 -11.27 4.75
CA HIS A 63 2.38 -12.50 4.67
C HIS A 63 1.82 -12.78 3.27
N GLY A 64 2.15 -11.95 2.29
CA GLY A 64 1.67 -12.06 0.92
C GLY A 64 0.20 -11.62 0.76
N SER A 65 -0.37 -10.94 1.74
CA SER A 65 -1.70 -10.33 1.61
C SER A 65 -1.61 -9.06 0.79
N VAL A 66 -2.56 -8.88 -0.12
CA VAL A 66 -2.60 -7.75 -1.05
C VAL A 66 -3.75 -6.82 -0.67
N ILE A 67 -3.47 -5.53 -0.62
CA ILE A 67 -4.45 -4.48 -0.34
C ILE A 67 -4.29 -3.32 -1.32
N GLN A 68 -5.38 -2.63 -1.62
CA GLN A 68 -5.35 -1.40 -2.40
C GLN A 68 -4.98 -0.23 -1.51
N GLY A 69 -4.10 0.65 -2.00
CA GLY A 69 -3.80 1.94 -1.40
C GLY A 69 -4.38 3.09 -2.22
N PHE A 70 -4.57 4.24 -1.59
CA PHE A 70 -5.12 5.44 -2.22
C PHE A 70 -4.52 6.71 -1.65
N ILE A 71 -4.19 7.65 -2.55
CA ILE A 71 -3.78 9.01 -2.20
C ILE A 71 -4.68 9.98 -2.96
N SER A 72 -5.35 10.88 -2.21
CA SER A 72 -6.18 11.91 -2.83
C SER A 72 -5.33 12.93 -3.61
N PRO A 73 -5.90 13.61 -4.64
CA PRO A 73 -5.15 14.50 -5.54
C PRO A 73 -4.29 15.53 -4.83
N GLY A 74 -4.83 16.19 -3.81
CA GLY A 74 -4.12 17.24 -3.07
C GLY A 74 -2.94 16.77 -2.21
N ARG A 75 -2.73 15.45 -2.11
CA ARG A 75 -1.63 14.86 -1.31
C ARG A 75 -0.59 14.15 -2.16
N ILE A 76 -0.84 13.99 -3.46
CA ILE A 76 0.04 13.23 -4.36
C ILE A 76 1.46 13.79 -4.36
N GLU A 77 1.62 15.10 -4.47
CA GLU A 77 2.92 15.76 -4.50
C GLU A 77 3.78 15.50 -3.26
N ARG A 78 3.13 15.23 -2.11
CA ARG A 78 3.82 14.93 -0.86
C ARG A 78 4.48 13.56 -0.86
N TYR A 79 3.87 12.57 -1.51
CA TYR A 79 4.29 11.17 -1.42
C TYR A 79 4.95 10.66 -2.70
N LEU A 80 4.45 11.06 -3.86
CA LEU A 80 4.88 10.54 -5.16
C LEU A 80 6.40 10.61 -5.39
N PRO A 81 7.14 11.69 -5.03
CA PRO A 81 8.58 11.76 -5.25
C PRO A 81 9.38 10.68 -4.52
N LYS A 82 8.82 10.10 -3.45
CA LYS A 82 9.47 9.04 -2.65
C LYS A 82 9.03 7.65 -3.05
N MET A 83 8.04 7.53 -3.93
CA MET A 83 7.42 6.26 -4.31
C MET A 83 8.16 5.63 -5.48
N LYS A 84 8.58 4.39 -5.29
CA LYS A 84 9.24 3.58 -6.32
C LYS A 84 8.64 2.17 -6.30
N PRO A 85 8.09 1.68 -7.43
CA PRO A 85 7.61 0.31 -7.52
C PRO A 85 8.70 -0.70 -7.15
N GLY A 86 8.32 -1.75 -6.43
CA GLY A 86 9.23 -2.79 -5.94
C GLY A 86 9.92 -2.47 -4.60
N SER A 87 9.88 -1.23 -4.14
CA SER A 87 10.49 -0.84 -2.87
C SER A 87 9.58 -1.11 -1.68
N VAL A 88 10.20 -1.30 -0.51
CA VAL A 88 9.52 -1.52 0.77
C VAL A 88 9.39 -0.21 1.51
N TYR A 89 8.23 0.00 2.13
CA TYR A 89 7.90 1.21 2.87
C TYR A 89 7.25 0.91 4.21
N LYS A 90 7.35 1.88 5.11
CA LYS A 90 6.58 2.01 6.35
C LYS A 90 5.59 3.14 6.21
N LEU A 91 4.37 2.93 6.67
CA LEU A 91 3.31 3.92 6.73
C LEU A 91 2.72 3.94 8.13
N ASN A 92 2.84 5.07 8.82
CA ASN A 92 2.19 5.33 10.08
C ASN A 92 1.01 6.27 9.86
N ASN A 93 -0.01 6.17 10.70
CA ASN A 93 -1.19 7.05 10.68
C ASN A 93 -1.89 7.05 9.31
N PHE A 94 -2.75 6.10 9.10
CA PHE A 94 -3.52 5.97 7.88
C PHE A 94 -5.01 5.79 8.16
N TYR A 95 -5.82 5.84 7.14
CA TYR A 95 -7.26 5.62 7.23
C TYR A 95 -7.69 4.42 6.39
N GLY A 96 -8.41 3.48 7.01
CA GLY A 96 -9.06 2.39 6.30
C GLY A 96 -10.41 2.85 5.75
N SER A 97 -10.56 2.86 4.43
CA SER A 97 -11.85 3.13 3.78
C SER A 97 -12.43 1.86 3.18
N SER A 98 -13.75 1.75 3.19
CA SER A 98 -14.42 0.62 2.54
C SER A 98 -14.08 0.59 1.06
N ASN A 99 -13.73 -0.58 0.56
CA ASN A 99 -13.36 -0.75 -0.84
C ASN A 99 -14.59 -0.57 -1.76
N LYS A 100 -14.33 -0.21 -3.00
CA LYS A 100 -15.36 -0.14 -4.04
C LYS A 100 -15.97 -1.52 -4.26
N THR A 101 -17.24 -1.56 -4.61
CA THR A 101 -17.95 -2.81 -4.95
C THR A 101 -17.62 -3.29 -6.37
N VAL A 102 -17.08 -2.40 -7.22
CA VAL A 102 -16.76 -2.67 -8.63
C VAL A 102 -15.35 -2.16 -8.94
N TYR A 103 -14.67 -2.75 -9.91
CA TYR A 103 -13.31 -2.41 -10.34
C TYR A 103 -12.27 -2.52 -9.21
N ARG A 104 -12.40 -3.55 -8.38
CA ARG A 104 -11.41 -3.84 -7.34
C ARG A 104 -10.16 -4.46 -7.92
N VAL A 105 -9.00 -4.04 -7.41
CA VAL A 105 -7.69 -4.63 -7.75
C VAL A 105 -7.20 -5.62 -6.69
N SER A 106 -7.91 -5.71 -5.58
CA SER A 106 -7.61 -6.59 -4.45
C SER A 106 -8.90 -7.18 -3.87
N ASP A 107 -8.81 -8.40 -3.31
CA ASP A 107 -9.93 -9.06 -2.61
C ASP A 107 -10.21 -8.45 -1.23
N HIS A 108 -9.30 -7.64 -0.71
CA HIS A 108 -9.45 -7.02 0.58
C HIS A 108 -10.62 -6.02 0.60
N ALA A 109 -11.45 -6.09 1.65
CA ALA A 109 -12.64 -5.24 1.78
C ALA A 109 -12.31 -3.76 2.09
N VAL A 110 -11.07 -3.46 2.45
CA VAL A 110 -10.61 -2.13 2.87
C VAL A 110 -9.50 -1.63 1.96
N THR A 111 -9.51 -0.33 1.70
CA THR A 111 -8.44 0.41 1.03
C THR A 111 -7.67 1.22 2.06
N VAL A 112 -6.34 1.20 2.01
CA VAL A 112 -5.46 2.02 2.84
C VAL A 112 -5.34 3.40 2.21
N SER A 113 -5.92 4.41 2.87
CA SER A 113 -5.86 5.81 2.42
C SER A 113 -4.80 6.59 3.20
N PHE A 114 -3.93 7.28 2.49
CA PHE A 114 -2.93 8.16 3.07
C PHE A 114 -3.60 9.46 3.52
N SER A 115 -3.38 9.86 4.75
CA SER A 115 -3.93 11.07 5.35
C SER A 115 -2.88 12.20 5.43
N TRP A 116 -3.26 13.39 5.86
CA TRP A 116 -2.31 14.50 6.00
C TRP A 116 -1.22 14.25 7.03
N ASN A 117 -1.53 13.50 8.08
CA ASN A 117 -0.62 13.12 9.14
C ASN A 117 0.05 11.76 8.92
N SER A 118 -0.15 11.13 7.76
CA SER A 118 0.56 9.89 7.43
C SER A 118 2.06 10.14 7.28
N GLU A 119 2.83 9.30 7.95
CA GLU A 119 4.28 9.29 7.84
C GLU A 119 4.70 8.12 6.93
N PHE A 120 5.33 8.47 5.83
CA PHE A 120 5.75 7.52 4.80
C PHE A 120 7.27 7.53 4.68
N SER A 121 7.91 6.41 4.96
CA SER A 121 9.35 6.28 4.99
C SER A 121 9.84 4.92 4.49
N VAL A 122 11.11 4.85 4.13
CA VAL A 122 11.80 3.59 3.84
C VAL A 122 12.31 3.01 5.15
N PRO A 123 12.06 1.72 5.47
CA PRO A 123 12.60 1.08 6.67
C PRO A 123 14.12 0.96 6.55
N GLU A 124 14.83 1.30 7.62
CA GLU A 124 16.30 1.27 7.64
C GLU A 124 16.86 -0.16 7.58
N ASN A 125 16.13 -1.14 8.11
CA ASN A 125 16.48 -2.55 8.07
C ASN A 125 15.23 -3.38 7.80
N SER A 126 15.09 -3.94 6.61
CA SER A 126 14.02 -4.88 6.30
C SER A 126 14.60 -6.30 6.24
N PRO A 127 14.53 -7.08 7.34
CA PRO A 127 15.13 -8.42 7.37
C PRO A 127 14.35 -9.48 6.59
N ASN A 128 13.13 -9.20 6.17
CA ASN A 128 12.27 -10.19 5.54
C ASN A 128 12.14 -10.01 4.04
N PRO A 129 12.34 -11.08 3.25
CA PRO A 129 12.01 -11.06 1.84
C PRO A 129 10.48 -10.99 1.69
N PHE A 130 10.00 -9.86 1.20
CA PHE A 130 8.63 -9.78 0.68
C PHE A 130 8.56 -10.63 -0.58
N GLU A 131 7.49 -11.40 -0.72
CA GLU A 131 7.24 -12.13 -1.97
C GLU A 131 7.21 -11.15 -3.14
N GLU A 132 7.92 -11.49 -4.22
CA GLU A 132 8.12 -10.55 -5.33
C GLU A 132 6.84 -10.30 -6.10
N ASP A 133 6.00 -11.32 -6.31
CA ASP A 133 4.78 -11.18 -7.11
C ASP A 133 3.71 -12.19 -6.67
N ARG A 134 2.61 -11.69 -6.13
CA ARG A 134 1.34 -12.41 -6.12
C ARG A 134 0.32 -11.62 -6.93
N PHE A 135 0.42 -11.72 -8.24
CA PHE A 135 -0.65 -11.27 -9.12
C PHE A 135 -1.74 -12.34 -9.16
N ARG A 136 -3.01 -11.91 -9.16
CA ARG A 136 -4.09 -12.79 -9.58
C ARG A 136 -3.97 -13.01 -11.09
N PHE A 137 -3.36 -14.11 -11.48
CA PHE A 137 -3.40 -14.55 -12.86
C PHE A 137 -4.76 -15.18 -13.11
N HIS A 138 -5.57 -14.53 -13.92
CA HIS A 138 -6.76 -15.12 -14.48
C HIS A 138 -6.44 -15.63 -15.89
N SER A 139 -7.07 -16.73 -16.28
CA SER A 139 -6.94 -17.21 -17.65
C SER A 139 -7.50 -16.18 -18.63
N PHE A 140 -7.05 -16.22 -19.87
CA PHE A 140 -7.60 -15.35 -20.92
C PHE A 140 -9.11 -15.56 -21.09
N GLU A 141 -9.61 -16.76 -20.85
CA GLU A 141 -11.02 -17.10 -20.90
C GLU A 141 -11.81 -16.43 -19.78
N ASP A 142 -11.27 -16.38 -18.55
CA ASP A 142 -11.89 -15.67 -17.43
C ASP A 142 -11.95 -14.17 -17.69
N PHE A 143 -10.92 -13.62 -18.30
CA PHE A 143 -10.87 -12.22 -18.72
C PHE A 143 -11.93 -11.93 -19.77
N GLN A 144 -12.02 -12.73 -20.81
CA GLN A 144 -12.99 -12.55 -21.89
C GLN A 144 -14.43 -12.67 -21.40
N ALA A 145 -14.69 -13.58 -20.45
CA ALA A 145 -16.01 -13.73 -19.81
C ALA A 145 -16.40 -12.54 -18.92
N SER A 146 -15.43 -11.75 -18.48
CA SER A 146 -15.61 -10.63 -17.54
C SER A 146 -15.53 -9.25 -18.18
N CYS A 147 -15.18 -9.15 -19.46
CA CYS A 147 -14.98 -7.88 -20.17
C CYS A 147 -16.22 -7.00 -20.21
N ASP A 148 -17.42 -7.59 -20.19
CA ASP A 148 -18.69 -6.86 -20.27
C ASP A 148 -19.35 -6.63 -18.90
N ARG A 149 -18.74 -7.10 -17.83
CA ARG A 149 -19.25 -6.96 -16.47
C ARG A 149 -18.47 -5.89 -15.72
N LYS A 150 -19.16 -4.97 -15.06
CA LYS A 150 -18.58 -4.08 -14.05
C LYS A 150 -18.15 -4.91 -12.84
N GLY A 151 -17.03 -5.56 -12.95
CA GLY A 151 -16.47 -6.46 -11.96
C GLY A 151 -15.11 -5.99 -11.45
N ASP A 152 -14.39 -6.90 -10.83
CA ASP A 152 -13.03 -6.66 -10.36
C ASP A 152 -12.08 -6.41 -11.53
N LEU A 153 -11.09 -5.56 -11.30
CA LEU A 153 -10.01 -5.37 -12.26
C LEU A 153 -9.03 -6.54 -12.12
N TYR A 154 -8.92 -7.32 -13.19
CA TYR A 154 -7.92 -8.37 -13.28
C TYR A 154 -6.59 -7.78 -13.75
N GLY A 155 -5.51 -8.15 -13.09
CA GLY A 155 -4.17 -7.75 -13.50
C GLY A 155 -3.80 -8.41 -14.83
N ASN A 156 -4.21 -7.80 -15.94
CA ASN A 156 -3.70 -8.14 -17.24
C ASN A 156 -2.51 -7.26 -17.55
N LEU A 157 -1.38 -7.90 -17.75
CA LEU A 157 -0.27 -7.36 -18.52
C LEU A 157 -0.73 -7.20 -19.97
N CYS A 158 -1.49 -6.14 -20.27
CA CYS A 158 -1.60 -5.68 -21.64
C CYS A 158 -0.25 -5.09 -22.02
N TYR A 159 0.62 -5.97 -22.52
CA TYR A 159 1.79 -5.55 -23.26
C TYR A 159 1.28 -4.89 -24.55
N HIS A 160 1.23 -3.57 -24.56
CA HIS A 160 1.12 -2.83 -25.81
C HIS A 160 2.53 -2.80 -26.41
N PRO A 161 2.79 -3.52 -27.49
CA PRO A 161 3.98 -3.27 -28.26
C PRO A 161 3.82 -1.88 -28.88
N HIS A 162 4.60 -0.93 -28.40
CA HIS A 162 4.80 0.30 -29.14
C HIS A 162 5.39 -0.07 -30.48
N HIS A 163 4.59 0.05 -31.54
CA HIS A 163 5.09 0.11 -32.88
C HIS A 163 5.99 1.34 -33.00
N LEU A 164 7.22 1.09 -33.40
CA LEU A 164 8.16 2.06 -33.96
C LEU A 164 7.54 2.79 -35.15
#